data_3f83d2ef565a7c41e32dba7013651221
#
_entry.id   3f83d2ef565a7c41e32dba7013651221
#
_cell.length_a   1.000
_cell.length_b   1.000
_cell.length_c   1.000
_cell.angle_alpha   90.00
_cell.angle_beta   90.00
_cell.angle_gamma   90.00
#
_symmetry.space_group_name_H-M   'P 1'
#
loop_
_entity.id
_entity.type
_entity.pdbx_description
1 polymer ?
#
loop_
_entity_poly.entity_id
_entity_poly.type
_entity_poly.pdbx_seq_one_letter_code
_entity_poly.pdbx_strand_id
1 'polypeptide(L)'
;MIHERVPGTRVIRPVVPAELADVVALHTRARATYYPDGLPQDGTDWHAAWRTAVERPDGRVLCVVEQGRLIGLASFRTPEGAAPDLVKLYQFHVDPEHWRRGVGTALHRACVEEWTADRRRAAVLDVHVDNRRAQDFYARQGWLPDSENPPADGDHHRCLRFEVPGA
;
A
#
# COMPACT_ATOMS: atom_id res chain seq x y z
N MET A 1 -19.96 24.06 22.27
CA MET A 1 -18.62 23.51 22.47
C MET A 1 -17.93 23.43 21.12
N ILE A 2 -16.88 24.22 20.93
CA ILE A 2 -16.12 24.22 19.69
C ILE A 2 -15.20 23.02 19.77
N HIS A 3 -15.43 22.00 18.91
CA HIS A 3 -14.45 20.96 18.70
C HIS A 3 -13.30 21.58 17.90
N GLU A 4 -12.26 22.02 18.55
CA GLU A 4 -11.02 22.33 17.87
C GLU A 4 -10.55 21.05 17.17
N ARG A 5 -10.64 21.03 15.85
CA ARG A 5 -9.91 20.06 15.06
C ARG A 5 -8.43 20.39 15.27
N VAL A 6 -7.74 19.51 16.00
CA VAL A 6 -6.29 19.62 16.11
C VAL A 6 -5.74 19.55 14.69
N PRO A 7 -5.04 20.59 14.20
CA PRO A 7 -4.43 20.54 12.88
C PRO A 7 -3.51 19.32 12.78
N GLY A 8 -3.62 18.56 11.70
CA GLY A 8 -2.78 17.39 11.47
C GLY A 8 -3.29 16.09 12.06
N THR A 9 -4.54 16.02 12.52
CA THR A 9 -5.13 14.75 12.96
C THR A 9 -5.27 13.79 11.79
N ARG A 10 -4.61 12.64 11.88
CA ARG A 10 -4.71 11.55 10.92
C ARG A 10 -5.70 10.51 11.40
N VAL A 11 -6.47 10.01 10.47
CA VAL A 11 -7.32 8.83 10.68
C VAL A 11 -6.88 7.79 9.65
N ILE A 12 -6.63 6.56 10.13
CA ILE A 12 -6.38 5.42 9.26
C ILE A 12 -7.57 4.48 9.40
N ARG A 13 -8.21 4.19 8.28
CA ARG A 13 -9.45 3.42 8.26
C ARG A 13 -9.65 2.75 6.90
N PRO A 14 -10.57 1.76 6.81
CA PRO A 14 -10.95 1.22 5.51
C PRO A 14 -11.53 2.29 4.59
N VAL A 15 -11.23 2.14 3.29
CA VAL A 15 -11.83 2.95 2.22
C VAL A 15 -13.30 2.59 2.07
N VAL A 16 -14.14 3.60 1.86
CA VAL A 16 -15.56 3.40 1.52
C VAL A 16 -15.77 3.61 0.01
N PRO A 17 -16.80 2.96 -0.60
CA PRO A 17 -17.02 3.03 -2.05
C PRO A 17 -17.17 4.44 -2.62
N ALA A 18 -17.69 5.37 -1.86
CA ALA A 18 -17.83 6.77 -2.28
C ALA A 18 -16.49 7.47 -2.52
N GLU A 19 -15.38 6.89 -2.05
CA GLU A 19 -14.04 7.47 -2.14
C GLU A 19 -13.23 6.95 -3.33
N LEU A 20 -13.80 6.08 -4.17
CA LEU A 20 -13.05 5.45 -5.27
C LEU A 20 -12.39 6.44 -6.23
N ALA A 21 -13.05 7.57 -6.52
CA ALA A 21 -12.45 8.60 -7.37
C ALA A 21 -11.18 9.21 -6.74
N ASP A 22 -11.21 9.47 -5.43
CA ASP A 22 -10.07 9.99 -4.69
C ASP A 22 -8.93 8.97 -4.61
N VAL A 23 -9.27 7.69 -4.46
CA VAL A 23 -8.32 6.58 -4.47
C VAL A 23 -7.57 6.51 -5.81
N VAL A 24 -8.30 6.54 -6.92
CA VAL A 24 -7.70 6.50 -8.25
C VAL A 24 -6.81 7.73 -8.49
N ALA A 25 -7.26 8.90 -8.07
CA ALA A 25 -6.49 10.14 -8.21
C ALA A 25 -5.17 10.08 -7.43
N LEU A 26 -5.21 9.62 -6.18
CA LEU A 26 -3.99 9.46 -5.38
C LEU A 26 -3.04 8.43 -5.99
N HIS A 27 -3.55 7.29 -6.39
CA HIS A 27 -2.77 6.23 -7.03
C HIS A 27 -2.06 6.73 -8.28
N THR A 28 -2.75 7.49 -9.12
CA THR A 28 -2.19 8.08 -10.34
C THR A 28 -1.04 9.05 -10.02
N ARG A 29 -1.23 9.96 -9.05
CA ARG A 29 -0.19 10.90 -8.63
C ARG A 29 1.04 10.19 -8.07
N ALA A 30 0.82 9.18 -7.24
CA ALA A 30 1.92 8.44 -6.62
C ALA A 30 2.73 7.66 -7.68
N ARG A 31 2.07 7.00 -8.61
CA ARG A 31 2.74 6.24 -9.68
C ARG A 31 3.55 7.14 -10.60
N ALA A 32 3.07 8.33 -10.88
CA ALA A 32 3.77 9.28 -11.76
C ALA A 32 5.18 9.63 -11.26
N THR A 33 5.45 9.44 -9.97
CA THR A 33 6.75 9.75 -9.38
C THR A 33 7.87 8.81 -9.84
N TYR A 34 7.55 7.61 -10.31
CA TYR A 34 8.55 6.65 -10.80
C TYR A 34 8.35 6.23 -12.26
N TYR A 35 7.51 6.96 -12.99
CA TYR A 35 7.35 6.84 -14.44
C TYR A 35 7.59 8.22 -15.09
N PRO A 36 8.85 8.68 -15.17
CA PRO A 36 9.15 10.04 -15.63
C PRO A 36 8.72 10.32 -17.07
N ASP A 37 8.62 9.30 -17.91
CA ASP A 37 8.20 9.42 -19.31
C ASP A 37 6.69 9.20 -19.50
N GLY A 38 5.94 9.21 -18.40
CA GLY A 38 4.48 9.01 -18.40
C GLY A 38 4.07 7.63 -17.93
N LEU A 39 2.83 7.53 -17.45
CA LEU A 39 2.27 6.28 -16.97
C LEU A 39 2.07 5.29 -18.12
N PRO A 40 2.26 3.98 -17.88
CA PRO A 40 1.97 2.96 -18.88
C PRO A 40 0.50 3.02 -19.30
N GLN A 41 0.26 3.04 -20.62
CA GLN A 41 -1.07 2.96 -21.19
C GLN A 41 -1.37 1.52 -21.60
N ASP A 42 -1.59 0.68 -20.60
CA ASP A 42 -1.81 -0.77 -20.76
C ASP A 42 -3.29 -1.15 -20.85
N GLY A 43 -4.18 -0.14 -20.89
CA GLY A 43 -5.63 -0.36 -20.94
C GLY A 43 -6.25 -0.74 -19.60
N THR A 44 -5.51 -0.69 -18.49
CA THR A 44 -6.06 -1.02 -17.17
C THR A 44 -7.11 -0.01 -16.74
N ASP A 45 -8.30 -0.51 -16.43
CA ASP A 45 -9.35 0.29 -15.78
C ASP A 45 -9.10 0.32 -14.27
N TRP A 46 -8.38 1.33 -13.81
CA TRP A 46 -8.01 1.45 -12.40
C TRP A 46 -9.20 1.71 -11.49
N HIS A 47 -10.24 2.37 -11.98
CA HIS A 47 -11.45 2.57 -11.19
C HIS A 47 -12.13 1.23 -10.89
N ALA A 48 -12.25 0.37 -11.90
CA ALA A 48 -12.80 -0.98 -11.74
C ALA A 48 -11.92 -1.86 -10.85
N ALA A 49 -10.60 -1.79 -11.02
CA ALA A 49 -9.64 -2.54 -10.21
C ALA A 49 -9.72 -2.15 -8.73
N TRP A 50 -9.77 -0.88 -8.43
CA TRP A 50 -9.90 -0.40 -7.06
C TRP A 50 -11.26 -0.73 -6.45
N ARG A 51 -12.34 -0.66 -7.25
CA ARG A 51 -13.66 -1.08 -6.78
C ARG A 51 -13.64 -2.55 -6.36
N THR A 52 -13.08 -3.41 -7.19
CA THR A 52 -12.92 -4.83 -6.87
C THR A 52 -12.17 -5.02 -5.56
N ALA A 53 -11.05 -4.32 -5.37
CA ALA A 53 -10.26 -4.42 -4.15
C ALA A 53 -11.04 -3.98 -2.90
N VAL A 54 -11.79 -2.89 -3.00
CA VAL A 54 -12.58 -2.36 -1.88
C VAL A 54 -13.74 -3.29 -1.52
N GLU A 55 -14.35 -3.93 -2.51
CA GLU A 55 -15.52 -4.81 -2.31
C GLU A 55 -15.15 -6.24 -1.92
N ARG A 56 -13.88 -6.64 -2.01
CA ARG A 56 -13.46 -8.00 -1.69
C ARG A 56 -13.63 -8.31 -0.20
N PRO A 57 -14.28 -9.45 0.14
CA PRO A 57 -14.39 -9.86 1.54
C PRO A 57 -13.09 -10.44 2.12
N ASP A 58 -12.16 -10.89 1.27
CA ASP A 58 -10.89 -11.55 1.65
C ASP A 58 -9.70 -10.59 1.69
N GLY A 59 -9.93 -9.30 1.52
CA GLY A 59 -8.89 -8.29 1.53
C GLY A 59 -9.32 -7.02 2.22
N ARG A 60 -8.39 -6.09 2.33
CA ARG A 60 -8.65 -4.77 2.89
C ARG A 60 -7.98 -3.68 2.06
N VAL A 61 -8.63 -2.54 2.00
CA VAL A 61 -8.03 -1.32 1.49
C VAL A 61 -8.12 -0.29 2.61
N LEU A 62 -6.96 0.13 3.11
CA LEU A 62 -6.83 1.16 4.14
C LEU A 62 -6.48 2.50 3.50
N CYS A 63 -6.98 3.57 4.06
CA CYS A 63 -6.58 4.92 3.69
C CYS A 63 -6.14 5.73 4.89
N VAL A 64 -5.29 6.71 4.62
CA VAL A 64 -4.95 7.76 5.58
C VAL A 64 -5.69 9.01 5.17
N VAL A 65 -6.47 9.56 6.09
CA VAL A 65 -7.21 10.81 5.88
C VAL A 65 -6.69 11.87 6.84
N GLU A 66 -6.35 13.02 6.31
CA GLU A 66 -5.89 14.17 7.08
C GLU A 66 -6.58 15.41 6.54
N GLN A 67 -7.22 16.18 7.43
CA GLN A 67 -7.98 17.38 7.05
C GLN A 67 -9.01 17.13 5.93
N GLY A 68 -9.68 15.98 5.98
CA GLY A 68 -10.69 15.60 4.99
C GLY A 68 -10.12 15.15 3.64
N ARG A 69 -8.79 15.05 3.50
CA ARG A 69 -8.13 14.60 2.28
C ARG A 69 -7.55 13.21 2.45
N LEU A 70 -7.71 12.40 1.43
CA LEU A 70 -7.12 11.07 1.35
C LEU A 70 -5.67 11.21 0.87
N ILE A 71 -4.70 10.87 1.72
CA ILE A 71 -3.28 11.09 1.49
C ILE A 71 -2.42 9.83 1.51
N GLY A 72 -3.01 8.68 1.81
CA GLY A 72 -2.32 7.40 1.79
C GLY A 72 -3.26 6.25 1.50
N LEU A 73 -2.74 5.20 0.90
CA LEU A 73 -3.48 4.00 0.51
C LEU A 73 -2.64 2.76 0.73
N ALA A 74 -3.27 1.68 1.21
CA ALA A 74 -2.70 0.35 1.22
C ALA A 74 -3.77 -0.68 0.87
N SER A 75 -3.43 -1.64 0.03
CA SER A 75 -4.33 -2.73 -0.35
C SER A 75 -3.61 -4.06 -0.18
N PHE A 76 -4.21 -4.98 0.54
CA PHE A 76 -3.61 -6.29 0.79
C PHE A 76 -4.67 -7.39 0.87
N ARG A 77 -4.27 -8.58 0.52
CA ARG A 77 -5.08 -9.81 0.62
C ARG A 77 -4.18 -11.04 0.49
N THR A 78 -4.71 -12.20 0.77
CA THR A 78 -4.02 -13.46 0.47
C THR A 78 -4.00 -13.68 -1.05
N PRO A 79 -2.82 -13.93 -1.64
CA PRO A 79 -2.75 -14.30 -3.06
C PRO A 79 -3.52 -15.57 -3.34
N GLU A 80 -4.11 -15.68 -4.53
CA GLU A 80 -4.82 -16.88 -4.94
C GLU A 80 -3.89 -18.10 -4.89
N GLY A 81 -4.35 -19.17 -4.26
CA GLY A 81 -3.58 -20.42 -4.11
C GLY A 81 -2.51 -20.37 -3.02
N ALA A 82 -2.30 -19.26 -2.36
CA ALA A 82 -1.32 -19.16 -1.26
C ALA A 82 -1.91 -19.64 0.07
N ALA A 83 -1.02 -19.94 1.03
CA ALA A 83 -1.44 -20.29 2.38
C ALA A 83 -2.16 -19.10 3.05
N PRO A 84 -3.18 -19.37 3.92
CA PRO A 84 -3.97 -18.29 4.53
C PRO A 84 -3.18 -17.37 5.44
N ASP A 85 -2.03 -17.79 5.93
CA ASP A 85 -1.16 -16.99 6.79
C ASP A 85 -0.19 -16.08 6.02
N LEU A 86 -0.20 -16.16 4.68
CA LEU A 86 0.56 -15.26 3.81
C LEU A 86 -0.37 -14.15 3.30
N VAL A 87 0.06 -12.91 3.44
CA VAL A 87 -0.61 -11.75 2.89
C VAL A 87 0.27 -11.08 1.85
N LYS A 88 -0.31 -10.57 0.78
CA LYS A 88 0.42 -9.76 -0.20
C LYS A 88 -0.05 -8.31 -0.12
N LEU A 89 0.90 -7.41 -0.01
CA LEU A 89 0.68 -5.98 -0.11
C LEU A 89 0.73 -5.59 -1.58
N TYR A 90 -0.44 -5.40 -2.18
CA TYR A 90 -0.56 -5.12 -3.61
C TYR A 90 -0.33 -3.66 -3.95
N GLN A 91 -0.77 -2.76 -3.07
CA GLN A 91 -0.68 -1.33 -3.28
C GLN A 91 -0.29 -0.65 -1.97
N PHE A 92 0.66 0.28 -2.06
CA PHE A 92 1.07 1.11 -0.93
C PHE A 92 1.55 2.45 -1.48
N HIS A 93 0.80 3.50 -1.20
CA HIS A 93 1.06 4.80 -1.78
C HIS A 93 0.84 5.91 -0.76
N VAL A 94 1.69 6.91 -0.82
CA VAL A 94 1.54 8.16 -0.06
C VAL A 94 1.55 9.31 -1.05
N ASP A 95 0.66 10.28 -0.85
CA ASP A 95 0.62 11.49 -1.66
C ASP A 95 2.00 12.16 -1.65
N PRO A 96 2.60 12.44 -2.82
CA PRO A 96 3.93 13.04 -2.89
C PRO A 96 4.06 14.35 -2.10
N GLU A 97 2.99 15.14 -2.02
CA GLU A 97 2.96 16.38 -1.26
C GLU A 97 3.05 16.16 0.26
N HIS A 98 2.81 14.94 0.71
CA HIS A 98 2.83 14.56 2.12
C HIS A 98 4.00 13.66 2.49
N TRP A 99 4.99 13.53 1.62
CA TRP A 99 6.19 12.76 1.89
C TRP A 99 6.99 13.38 3.05
N ARG A 100 7.74 12.54 3.76
CA ARG A 100 8.61 12.92 4.90
C ARG A 100 7.86 13.50 6.09
N ARG A 101 6.58 13.15 6.23
CA ARG A 101 5.73 13.56 7.35
C ARG A 101 5.26 12.39 8.20
N GLY A 102 5.87 11.20 8.00
CA GLY A 102 5.53 10.00 8.76
C GLY A 102 4.23 9.31 8.34
N VAL A 103 3.62 9.70 7.22
CA VAL A 103 2.37 9.10 6.72
C VAL A 103 2.59 7.64 6.35
N GLY A 104 3.64 7.35 5.59
CA GLY A 104 3.97 5.98 5.19
C GLY A 104 4.26 5.08 6.38
N THR A 105 5.02 5.58 7.35
CA THR A 105 5.33 4.83 8.58
C THR A 105 4.07 4.51 9.38
N ALA A 106 3.16 5.48 9.53
CA ALA A 106 1.89 5.28 10.22
C ALA A 106 0.99 4.27 9.49
N LEU A 107 0.90 4.37 8.17
CA LEU A 107 0.11 3.45 7.34
C LEU A 107 0.69 2.03 7.39
N HIS A 108 2.00 1.89 7.29
CA HIS A 108 2.67 0.59 7.39
C HIS A 108 2.40 -0.06 8.76
N ARG A 109 2.50 0.71 9.84
CA ARG A 109 2.17 0.23 11.18
C ARG A 109 0.74 -0.27 11.26
N ALA A 110 -0.21 0.44 10.69
CA ALA A 110 -1.61 0.01 10.66
C ALA A 110 -1.78 -1.32 9.88
N CYS A 111 -1.08 -1.49 8.77
CA CYS A 111 -1.08 -2.75 8.03
C CYS A 111 -0.54 -3.89 8.90
N VAL A 112 0.59 -3.69 9.57
CA VAL A 112 1.20 -4.70 10.44
C VAL A 112 0.27 -5.08 11.60
N GLU A 113 -0.41 -4.12 12.19
CA GLU A 113 -1.42 -4.37 13.24
C GLU A 113 -2.56 -5.25 12.72
N GLU A 114 -3.06 -4.98 11.52
CA GLU A 114 -4.09 -5.81 10.88
C GLU A 114 -3.58 -7.23 10.61
N TRP A 115 -2.37 -7.36 10.07
CA TRP A 115 -1.78 -8.67 9.79
C TRP A 115 -1.54 -9.47 11.07
N THR A 116 -1.09 -8.82 12.13
CA THR A 116 -0.90 -9.45 13.45
C THR A 116 -2.23 -9.94 14.02
N ALA A 117 -3.27 -9.09 13.96
CA ALA A 117 -4.61 -9.46 14.43
C ALA A 117 -5.21 -10.61 13.64
N ASP A 118 -4.95 -10.68 12.33
CA ASP A 118 -5.39 -11.74 11.44
C ASP A 118 -4.51 -13.00 11.49
N ARG A 119 -3.50 -13.01 12.36
CA ARG A 119 -2.54 -14.13 12.53
C ARG A 119 -1.77 -14.47 11.24
N ARG A 120 -1.46 -13.45 10.44
CA ARG A 120 -0.58 -13.61 9.28
C ARG A 120 0.84 -13.85 9.75
N ARG A 121 1.54 -14.78 9.12
CA ARG A 121 2.94 -15.10 9.40
C ARG A 121 3.90 -14.18 8.68
N ALA A 122 3.61 -13.93 7.42
CA ALA A 122 4.49 -13.18 6.54
C ALA A 122 3.68 -12.33 5.56
N ALA A 123 4.31 -11.26 5.12
CA ALA A 123 3.81 -10.41 4.05
C ALA A 123 4.84 -10.40 2.91
N VAL A 124 4.34 -10.32 1.68
CA VAL A 124 5.18 -10.19 0.48
C VAL A 124 4.69 -9.00 -0.34
N LEU A 125 5.57 -8.45 -1.17
CA LEU A 125 5.23 -7.41 -2.12
C LEU A 125 6.16 -7.46 -3.32
N ASP A 126 5.71 -6.85 -4.41
CA ASP A 126 6.53 -6.53 -5.57
C ASP A 126 6.74 -5.03 -5.63
N VAL A 127 7.98 -4.59 -5.76
CA VAL A 127 8.31 -3.17 -5.90
C VAL A 127 9.04 -2.95 -7.22
N HIS A 128 8.69 -1.87 -7.93
CA HIS A 128 9.33 -1.54 -9.20
C HIS A 128 10.82 -1.24 -8.99
N VAL A 129 11.68 -1.76 -9.88
CA VAL A 129 13.14 -1.61 -9.75
C VAL A 129 13.61 -0.16 -9.74
N ASP A 130 12.86 0.73 -10.41
CA ASP A 130 13.17 2.16 -10.46
C ASP A 130 12.56 2.96 -9.30
N ASN A 131 11.69 2.34 -8.52
CA ASN A 131 11.11 2.98 -7.34
C ASN A 131 12.03 2.83 -6.13
N ARG A 132 13.18 3.51 -6.19
CA ARG A 132 14.21 3.42 -5.14
C ARG A 132 13.72 3.96 -3.82
N ARG A 133 12.89 4.99 -3.85
CA ARG A 133 12.29 5.58 -2.66
C ARG A 133 11.47 4.56 -1.87
N ALA A 134 10.63 3.79 -2.56
CA ALA A 134 9.84 2.73 -1.93
C ALA A 134 10.75 1.61 -1.41
N GLN A 135 11.75 1.20 -2.18
CA GLN A 135 12.71 0.18 -1.75
C GLN A 135 13.42 0.58 -0.46
N ASP A 136 13.89 1.84 -0.37
CA ASP A 136 14.53 2.36 0.85
C ASP A 136 13.55 2.40 2.02
N PHE A 137 12.31 2.80 1.77
CA PHE A 137 11.26 2.81 2.79
C PHE A 137 11.02 1.40 3.34
N TYR A 138 10.81 0.41 2.45
CA TYR A 138 10.57 -0.96 2.89
C TYR A 138 11.76 -1.55 3.64
N ALA A 139 12.99 -1.28 3.19
CA ALA A 139 14.19 -1.72 3.89
C ALA A 139 14.23 -1.17 5.33
N ARG A 140 13.89 0.11 5.51
CA ARG A 140 13.82 0.71 6.86
C ARG A 140 12.73 0.09 7.73
N GLN A 141 11.66 -0.42 7.13
CA GLN A 141 10.59 -1.10 7.87
C GLN A 141 10.91 -2.56 8.20
N GLY A 142 12.00 -3.10 7.69
CA GLY A 142 12.42 -4.47 7.97
C GLY A 142 12.13 -5.48 6.88
N TRP A 143 11.70 -5.03 5.69
CA TRP A 143 11.53 -5.91 4.56
C TRP A 143 12.87 -6.35 3.99
N LEU A 144 12.97 -7.60 3.57
CA LEU A 144 14.16 -8.19 2.97
C LEU A 144 13.82 -8.75 1.58
N PRO A 145 14.82 -8.91 0.71
CA PRO A 145 14.60 -9.64 -0.54
C PRO A 145 13.99 -11.01 -0.27
N ASP A 146 12.98 -11.39 -1.05
CA ASP A 146 12.33 -12.69 -0.91
C ASP A 146 13.19 -13.77 -1.57
N SER A 147 13.81 -14.63 -0.77
CA SER A 147 14.68 -15.69 -1.26
C SER A 147 13.96 -16.77 -2.05
N GLU A 148 12.65 -16.91 -1.89
CA GLU A 148 11.82 -17.86 -2.65
C GLU A 148 11.48 -17.34 -4.04
N ASN A 149 11.62 -16.05 -4.28
CA ASN A 149 11.34 -15.39 -5.55
C ASN A 149 12.50 -14.47 -5.94
N PRO A 150 13.67 -15.04 -6.27
CA PRO A 150 14.83 -14.24 -6.67
C PRO A 150 14.56 -13.52 -7.99
N PRO A 151 15.17 -12.33 -8.20
CA PRO A 151 15.00 -11.62 -9.46
C PRO A 151 15.60 -12.41 -10.62
N ALA A 152 14.90 -12.41 -11.76
CA ALA A 152 15.39 -12.93 -13.03
C ALA A 152 15.87 -11.78 -13.91
N ASP A 153 16.71 -12.09 -14.91
CA ASP A 153 17.18 -11.10 -15.88
C ASP A 153 15.97 -10.49 -16.61
N GLY A 154 15.95 -9.16 -16.68
CA GLY A 154 14.87 -8.42 -17.32
C GLY A 154 13.64 -8.15 -16.46
N ASP A 155 13.63 -8.57 -15.19
CA ASP A 155 12.53 -8.27 -14.28
C ASP A 155 12.48 -6.79 -13.98
N HIS A 156 11.25 -6.24 -14.04
CA HIS A 156 10.97 -4.85 -13.68
C HIS A 156 10.59 -4.67 -12.21
N HIS A 157 10.48 -5.77 -11.46
CA HIS A 157 10.07 -5.76 -10.06
C HIS A 157 11.03 -6.58 -9.21
N ARG A 158 11.12 -6.20 -7.94
CA ARG A 158 11.79 -6.96 -6.88
C ARG A 158 10.75 -7.48 -5.91
N CYS A 159 10.87 -8.76 -5.53
CA CYS A 159 10.01 -9.34 -4.51
C CYS A 159 10.63 -9.15 -3.13
N LEU A 160 9.86 -8.61 -2.20
CA LEU A 160 10.28 -8.42 -0.82
C LEU A 160 9.39 -9.22 0.12
N ARG A 161 9.95 -9.60 1.26
CA ARG A 161 9.27 -10.36 2.31
C ARG A 161 9.46 -9.70 3.67
N PHE A 162 8.42 -9.74 4.47
CA PHE A 162 8.37 -9.20 5.83
C PHE A 162 7.82 -10.27 6.77
N GLU A 163 8.54 -10.57 7.84
CA GLU A 163 8.06 -11.48 8.89
C GLU A 163 7.16 -10.68 9.83
N VAL A 164 5.91 -11.11 9.96
CA VAL A 164 4.92 -10.40 10.80
C VAL A 164 5.21 -10.68 12.27
N PRO A 165 5.36 -9.64 13.11
CA PRO A 165 5.59 -9.83 14.54
C PRO A 165 4.46 -10.58 15.22
N GLY A 166 4.79 -11.41 16.21
CA GLY A 166 3.81 -12.13 17.02
C GLY A 166 3.25 -13.40 16.38
N ALA A 167 3.83 -13.80 15.25
CA ALA A 167 3.44 -15.04 14.58
C ALA A 167 4.06 -16.26 15.28
#